data_7f09e589144b823dad73c6f32a3e7c9b
#
_entry.id   7f09e589144b823dad73c6f32a3e7c9b
#
_cell.length_a   1.000
_cell.length_b   1.000
_cell.length_c   1.000
_cell.angle_alpha   90.00
_cell.angle_beta   90.00
_cell.angle_gamma   90.00
#
_symmetry.space_group_name_H-M   'P 1'
#
loop_
_entity.id
_entity.type
_entity.pdbx_description
1 polymer ?
#
loop_
_entity_poly.entity_id
_entity_poly.type
_entity_poly.pdbx_seq_one_letter_code
_entity_poly.pdbx_strand_id
1 'polypeptide(L)'
;ISLSQIAELESMADTIDYDAAAAYERQFRHDVMAHVHHYGDLCPEARPIIHLGATSCFVGDNTELIQLAQGLDLLIPKLGALIRTMAEFAREHASLPTLGFTHYQPAQLTTVGKRTCLWLTDLLADLRNLQRLRADLRFRGVKGTTGTQASFLSLFDGDHDKVEALDAAVTGAMGFESALIICGQTYSRKTDFDVLNGLASLGASAHKMATDIRLLANLKELEEPFGKSQIGSSAMAYKR
;
A
#
# COMPACT_ATOMS: atom_id res chain seq x y z
N ILE A 1 13.09 31.60 -6.98
CA ILE A 1 12.33 30.68 -7.84
C ILE A 1 11.41 31.54 -8.70
N SER A 2 11.48 31.35 -10.03
CA SER A 2 10.66 32.07 -11.00
C SER A 2 9.45 31.23 -11.43
N LEU A 3 8.40 31.89 -11.97
CA LEU A 3 7.25 31.19 -12.54
C LEU A 3 7.63 30.35 -13.76
N SER A 4 8.64 30.76 -14.56
CA SER A 4 9.12 29.98 -15.70
C SER A 4 9.77 28.68 -15.26
N GLN A 5 10.57 28.69 -14.19
CA GLN A 5 11.14 27.47 -13.62
C GLN A 5 10.07 26.50 -13.11
N ILE A 6 9.02 27.01 -12.47
CA ILE A 6 7.90 26.17 -12.02
C ILE A 6 7.18 25.55 -13.21
N ALA A 7 6.84 26.35 -14.22
CA ALA A 7 6.15 25.86 -15.43
C ALA A 7 6.99 24.82 -16.19
N GLU A 8 8.31 24.99 -16.25
CA GLU A 8 9.22 24.03 -16.84
C GLU A 8 9.18 22.68 -16.10
N LEU A 9 9.28 22.70 -14.77
CA LEU A 9 9.17 21.50 -13.94
C LEU A 9 7.82 20.80 -14.12
N GLU A 10 6.72 21.53 -14.05
CA GLU A 10 5.38 20.95 -14.20
C GLU A 10 5.20 20.30 -15.57
N SER A 11 5.73 20.91 -16.65
CA SER A 11 5.59 20.38 -18.01
C SER A 11 6.35 19.07 -18.25
N MET A 12 7.36 18.78 -17.45
CA MET A 12 8.24 17.60 -17.58
C MET A 12 8.09 16.60 -16.44
N ALA A 13 7.17 16.83 -15.48
CA ALA A 13 7.04 16.02 -14.27
C ALA A 13 6.80 14.52 -14.55
N ASP A 14 6.05 14.21 -15.62
CA ASP A 14 5.71 12.83 -16.00
C ASP A 14 6.64 12.26 -17.08
N THR A 15 7.65 13.02 -17.51
CA THR A 15 8.59 12.58 -18.54
C THR A 15 9.77 11.87 -17.89
N ILE A 16 9.76 10.53 -17.92
CA ILE A 16 10.80 9.70 -17.30
C ILE A 16 11.46 8.82 -18.37
N ASP A 17 12.75 9.05 -18.60
CA ASP A 17 13.61 8.15 -19.38
C ASP A 17 14.40 7.27 -18.41
N TYR A 18 13.96 6.02 -18.26
CA TYR A 18 14.58 5.05 -17.34
C TYR A 18 16.00 4.67 -17.76
N ASP A 19 16.33 4.66 -19.06
CA ASP A 19 17.66 4.33 -19.54
C ASP A 19 18.64 5.46 -19.21
N ALA A 20 18.23 6.71 -19.37
CA ALA A 20 19.00 7.88 -18.97
C ALA A 20 19.21 7.91 -17.44
N ALA A 21 18.17 7.69 -16.66
CA ALA A 21 18.25 7.61 -15.19
C ALA A 21 19.22 6.49 -14.76
N ALA A 22 19.09 5.29 -15.34
CA ALA A 22 19.99 4.17 -15.07
C ALA A 22 21.46 4.45 -15.47
N ALA A 23 21.70 5.23 -16.54
CA ALA A 23 23.04 5.65 -16.93
C ALA A 23 23.65 6.57 -15.87
N TYR A 24 22.88 7.54 -15.36
CA TYR A 24 23.31 8.40 -14.27
C TYR A 24 23.54 7.63 -12.97
N GLU A 25 22.69 6.67 -12.63
CA GLU A 25 22.87 5.84 -11.44
C GLU A 25 24.17 5.01 -11.50
N ARG A 26 24.49 4.43 -12.67
CA ARG A 26 25.78 3.74 -12.87
C ARG A 26 26.97 4.68 -12.65
N GLN A 27 26.83 5.94 -13.06
CA GLN A 27 27.90 6.95 -12.95
C GLN A 27 28.05 7.45 -11.53
N PHE A 28 26.95 7.84 -10.87
CA PHE A 28 26.97 8.50 -9.56
C PHE A 28 26.81 7.52 -8.40
N ARG A 29 26.33 6.30 -8.67
CA ARG A 29 25.98 5.27 -7.67
C ARG A 29 25.04 5.82 -6.60
N HIS A 30 24.05 6.60 -7.04
CA HIS A 30 23.07 7.23 -6.19
C HIS A 30 21.76 7.40 -6.98
N ASP A 31 20.74 6.68 -6.54
CA ASP A 31 19.42 6.58 -7.18
C ASP A 31 18.71 7.94 -7.30
N VAL A 32 18.49 8.63 -6.20
CA VAL A 32 17.79 9.93 -6.22
C VAL A 32 18.55 10.96 -7.04
N MET A 33 19.88 11.04 -6.92
CA MET A 33 20.67 11.99 -7.69
C MET A 33 20.66 11.66 -9.19
N ALA A 34 20.52 10.41 -9.56
CA ALA A 34 20.32 10.02 -10.96
C ALA A 34 19.04 10.65 -11.53
N HIS A 35 17.94 10.58 -10.81
CA HIS A 35 16.68 11.23 -11.19
C HIS A 35 16.76 12.76 -11.16
N VAL A 36 17.44 13.34 -10.17
CA VAL A 36 17.67 14.80 -10.11
C VAL A 36 18.45 15.30 -11.33
N HIS A 37 19.50 14.58 -11.77
CA HIS A 37 20.26 14.94 -12.96
C HIS A 37 19.44 14.76 -14.24
N HIS A 38 18.75 13.64 -14.38
CA HIS A 38 17.87 13.41 -15.53
C HIS A 38 16.78 14.49 -15.64
N TYR A 39 16.10 14.80 -14.54
CA TYR A 39 15.08 15.84 -14.50
C TYR A 39 15.67 17.22 -14.81
N GLY A 40 16.88 17.49 -14.30
CA GLY A 40 17.62 18.72 -14.59
C GLY A 40 18.03 18.87 -16.07
N ASP A 41 18.24 17.77 -16.81
CA ASP A 41 18.49 17.82 -18.25
C ASP A 41 17.24 18.17 -19.04
N LEU A 42 16.06 17.73 -18.56
CA LEU A 42 14.76 18.09 -19.12
C LEU A 42 14.35 19.52 -18.76
N CYS A 43 14.84 20.04 -17.65
CA CYS A 43 14.46 21.34 -17.07
C CYS A 43 15.70 22.20 -16.82
N PRO A 44 16.38 22.71 -17.87
CA PRO A 44 17.65 23.42 -17.72
C PRO A 44 17.53 24.74 -16.95
N GLU A 45 16.43 25.48 -17.03
CA GLU A 45 16.20 26.69 -16.24
C GLU A 45 15.99 26.39 -14.75
N ALA A 46 15.26 25.31 -14.46
CA ALA A 46 14.95 24.91 -13.10
C ALA A 46 16.05 24.04 -12.47
N ARG A 47 16.99 23.50 -13.25
CA ARG A 47 18.06 22.62 -12.74
C ARG A 47 18.72 23.10 -11.44
N PRO A 48 19.05 24.38 -11.24
CA PRO A 48 19.69 24.87 -10.00
C PRO A 48 18.81 24.80 -8.77
N ILE A 49 17.50 24.66 -8.92
CA ILE A 49 16.54 24.65 -7.79
C ILE A 49 15.95 23.28 -7.53
N ILE A 50 16.16 22.31 -8.40
CA ILE A 50 15.76 20.93 -8.14
C ILE A 50 16.53 20.41 -6.92
N HIS A 51 15.83 19.80 -5.96
CA HIS A 51 16.41 19.24 -4.74
C HIS A 51 17.00 20.28 -3.76
N LEU A 52 16.67 21.57 -3.91
CA LEU A 52 17.18 22.65 -3.07
C LEU A 52 16.71 22.48 -1.60
N GLY A 53 17.66 22.47 -0.68
CA GLY A 53 17.40 22.29 0.76
C GLY A 53 16.98 20.88 1.18
N ALA A 54 16.72 19.98 0.24
CA ALA A 54 16.25 18.63 0.50
C ALA A 54 17.39 17.62 0.69
N THR A 55 17.06 16.44 1.21
CA THR A 55 17.90 15.25 1.24
C THR A 55 17.30 14.18 0.34
N SER A 56 18.08 13.20 -0.09
CA SER A 56 17.57 12.06 -0.86
C SER A 56 16.38 11.34 -0.20
N CYS A 57 16.41 11.21 1.13
CA CYS A 57 15.30 10.61 1.87
C CYS A 57 14.04 11.50 1.93
N PHE A 58 14.12 12.79 1.60
CA PHE A 58 12.92 13.59 1.34
C PHE A 58 12.14 12.99 0.15
N VAL A 59 12.83 12.61 -0.91
CA VAL A 59 12.22 11.97 -2.07
C VAL A 59 11.83 10.52 -1.75
N GLY A 60 12.81 9.69 -1.37
CA GLY A 60 12.61 8.24 -1.19
C GLY A 60 11.56 7.92 -0.12
N ASP A 61 11.74 8.41 1.10
CA ASP A 61 10.85 8.08 2.22
C ASP A 61 9.43 8.62 2.04
N ASN A 62 9.28 9.83 1.50
CA ASN A 62 7.96 10.36 1.20
C ASN A 62 7.27 9.58 0.07
N THR A 63 8.01 9.17 -0.96
CA THR A 63 7.49 8.31 -2.03
C THR A 63 7.04 6.96 -1.49
N GLU A 64 7.82 6.32 -0.61
CA GLU A 64 7.43 5.05 0.03
C GLU A 64 6.11 5.19 0.80
N LEU A 65 5.94 6.26 1.60
CA LEU A 65 4.71 6.52 2.33
C LEU A 65 3.50 6.75 1.40
N ILE A 66 3.69 7.46 0.28
CA ILE A 66 2.67 7.64 -0.74
C ILE A 66 2.27 6.29 -1.34
N GLN A 67 3.25 5.45 -1.70
CA GLN A 67 3.00 4.13 -2.28
C GLN A 67 2.32 3.18 -1.29
N LEU A 68 2.71 3.20 0.00
CA LEU A 68 2.04 2.44 1.05
C LEU A 68 0.57 2.88 1.21
N ALA A 69 0.31 4.19 1.23
CA ALA A 69 -1.04 4.73 1.31
C ALA A 69 -1.90 4.28 0.11
N GLN A 70 -1.39 4.47 -1.11
CA GLN A 70 -2.07 4.07 -2.34
C GLN A 70 -2.30 2.55 -2.40
N GLY A 71 -1.33 1.73 -1.99
CA GLY A 71 -1.47 0.28 -1.90
C GLY A 71 -2.59 -0.15 -0.97
N LEU A 72 -2.68 0.47 0.21
CA LEU A 72 -3.77 0.24 1.16
C LEU A 72 -5.12 0.73 0.61
N ASP A 73 -5.16 1.88 -0.06
CA ASP A 73 -6.36 2.42 -0.69
C ASP A 73 -6.89 1.53 -1.83
N LEU A 74 -6.03 0.77 -2.49
CA LEU A 74 -6.43 -0.26 -3.47
C LEU A 74 -6.92 -1.56 -2.81
N LEU A 75 -6.31 -1.97 -1.70
CA LEU A 75 -6.58 -3.26 -1.06
C LEU A 75 -7.85 -3.23 -0.21
N ILE A 76 -8.06 -2.16 0.55
CA ILE A 76 -9.21 -2.02 1.47
C ILE A 76 -10.56 -2.17 0.75
N PRO A 77 -10.84 -1.51 -0.40
CA PRO A 77 -12.09 -1.70 -1.12
C PRO A 77 -12.28 -3.13 -1.66
N LYS A 78 -11.20 -3.80 -2.11
CA LYS A 78 -11.24 -5.18 -2.58
C LYS A 78 -11.63 -6.13 -1.44
N LEU A 79 -11.02 -5.97 -0.26
CA LEU A 79 -11.38 -6.73 0.93
C LEU A 79 -12.83 -6.46 1.35
N GLY A 80 -13.28 -5.20 1.30
CA GLY A 80 -14.67 -4.84 1.55
C GLY A 80 -15.65 -5.48 0.58
N ALA A 81 -15.29 -5.58 -0.71
CA ALA A 81 -16.10 -6.27 -1.71
C ALA A 81 -16.20 -7.79 -1.41
N LEU A 82 -15.07 -8.44 -1.10
CA LEU A 82 -15.05 -9.84 -0.71
C LEU A 82 -15.95 -10.10 0.51
N ILE A 83 -15.84 -9.28 1.55
CA ILE A 83 -16.66 -9.40 2.76
C ILE A 83 -18.16 -9.28 2.43
N ARG A 84 -18.56 -8.34 1.57
CA ARG A 84 -19.98 -8.21 1.14
C ARG A 84 -20.47 -9.47 0.43
N THR A 85 -19.74 -9.97 -0.56
CA THR A 85 -20.10 -11.20 -1.29
C THR A 85 -20.22 -12.40 -0.36
N MET A 86 -19.27 -12.55 0.56
CA MET A 86 -19.32 -13.64 1.54
C MET A 86 -20.45 -13.49 2.55
N ALA A 87 -20.81 -12.27 2.92
CA ALA A 87 -21.94 -12.01 3.81
C ALA A 87 -23.29 -12.35 3.14
N GLU A 88 -23.42 -12.09 1.84
CA GLU A 88 -24.57 -12.50 1.04
C GLU A 88 -24.68 -14.02 0.98
N PHE A 89 -23.59 -14.71 0.66
CA PHE A 89 -23.50 -16.17 0.66
C PHE A 89 -23.84 -16.75 2.04
N ALA A 90 -23.32 -16.16 3.10
CA ALA A 90 -23.63 -16.62 4.46
C ALA A 90 -25.12 -16.50 4.82
N ARG A 91 -25.80 -15.43 4.37
CA ARG A 91 -27.25 -15.26 4.55
C ARG A 91 -28.06 -16.25 3.74
N GLU A 92 -27.72 -16.44 2.46
CA GLU A 92 -28.39 -17.39 1.56
C GLU A 92 -28.35 -18.81 2.12
N HIS A 93 -27.23 -19.20 2.73
CA HIS A 93 -27.01 -20.55 3.26
C HIS A 93 -27.09 -20.62 4.78
N ALA A 94 -27.77 -19.66 5.42
CA ALA A 94 -27.88 -19.58 6.90
C ALA A 94 -28.56 -20.81 7.51
N SER A 95 -29.51 -21.41 6.81
CA SER A 95 -30.25 -22.59 7.27
C SER A 95 -29.79 -23.91 6.61
N LEU A 96 -28.84 -23.89 5.68
CA LEU A 96 -28.35 -25.09 5.01
C LEU A 96 -27.49 -25.91 5.99
N PRO A 97 -27.96 -27.12 6.44
CA PRO A 97 -27.22 -27.92 7.39
C PRO A 97 -26.00 -28.55 6.74
N THR A 98 -24.94 -28.64 7.51
CA THR A 98 -23.70 -29.31 7.13
C THR A 98 -23.02 -29.90 8.36
N LEU A 99 -22.11 -30.84 8.14
CA LEU A 99 -21.32 -31.45 9.20
C LEU A 99 -20.15 -30.53 9.61
N GLY A 100 -20.04 -30.23 10.88
CA GLY A 100 -18.87 -29.58 11.45
C GLY A 100 -17.78 -30.59 11.78
N PHE A 101 -16.52 -30.17 11.62
CA PHE A 101 -15.33 -30.97 11.88
C PHE A 101 -14.48 -30.32 12.96
N THR A 102 -13.90 -31.14 13.83
CA THR A 102 -12.83 -30.75 14.74
C THR A 102 -11.71 -31.78 14.65
N HIS A 103 -10.46 -31.34 14.68
CA HIS A 103 -9.31 -32.24 14.46
C HIS A 103 -9.42 -33.06 13.16
N TYR A 104 -10.05 -32.50 12.14
CA TYR A 104 -10.37 -33.16 10.87
C TYR A 104 -11.20 -34.43 11.03
N GLN A 105 -12.03 -34.51 12.10
CA GLN A 105 -12.94 -35.60 12.40
C GLN A 105 -14.37 -35.06 12.46
N PRO A 106 -15.37 -35.85 12.02
CA PRO A 106 -16.78 -35.50 12.16
C PRO A 106 -17.12 -35.16 13.61
N ALA A 107 -17.80 -34.05 13.82
CA ALA A 107 -18.21 -33.61 15.14
C ALA A 107 -19.73 -33.40 15.24
N GLN A 108 -20.21 -32.17 15.04
CA GLN A 108 -21.62 -31.84 15.22
C GLN A 108 -22.17 -31.10 13.99
N LEU A 109 -23.50 -31.12 13.85
CA LEU A 109 -24.19 -30.33 12.81
C LEU A 109 -23.96 -28.83 13.05
N THR A 110 -23.80 -28.16 11.94
CA THR A 110 -23.74 -26.68 11.84
C THR A 110 -24.45 -26.25 10.57
N THR A 111 -24.25 -25.02 10.12
CA THR A 111 -24.75 -24.57 8.81
C THR A 111 -23.62 -24.02 7.95
N VAL A 112 -23.81 -24.04 6.65
CA VAL A 112 -22.87 -23.47 5.66
C VAL A 112 -22.71 -21.97 5.91
N GLY A 113 -23.82 -21.26 6.20
CA GLY A 113 -23.76 -19.84 6.52
C GLY A 113 -22.94 -19.55 7.79
N LYS A 114 -23.12 -20.35 8.85
CA LYS A 114 -22.31 -20.19 10.08
C LYS A 114 -20.83 -20.48 9.83
N ARG A 115 -20.50 -21.48 9.04
CA ARG A 115 -19.10 -21.78 8.63
C ARG A 115 -18.49 -20.58 7.92
N THR A 116 -19.20 -19.97 6.97
CA THR A 116 -18.76 -18.77 6.27
C THR A 116 -18.53 -17.58 7.22
N CYS A 117 -19.34 -17.44 8.27
CA CYS A 117 -19.15 -16.39 9.28
C CYS A 117 -17.83 -16.52 10.07
N LEU A 118 -17.25 -17.72 10.18
CA LEU A 118 -15.92 -17.87 10.80
C LEU A 118 -14.84 -17.17 9.96
N TRP A 119 -14.86 -17.35 8.65
CA TRP A 119 -13.93 -16.64 7.75
C TRP A 119 -14.20 -15.13 7.74
N LEU A 120 -15.48 -14.73 7.73
CA LEU A 120 -15.87 -13.31 7.80
C LEU A 120 -15.37 -12.63 9.08
N THR A 121 -15.34 -13.33 10.20
CA THR A 121 -14.83 -12.77 11.46
C THR A 121 -13.36 -12.35 11.33
N ASP A 122 -12.53 -13.21 10.74
CA ASP A 122 -11.11 -12.93 10.53
C ASP A 122 -10.92 -11.77 9.53
N LEU A 123 -11.59 -11.83 8.37
CA LEU A 123 -11.52 -10.78 7.35
C LEU A 123 -12.02 -9.41 7.84
N LEU A 124 -13.04 -9.37 8.70
CA LEU A 124 -13.51 -8.13 9.32
C LEU A 124 -12.49 -7.55 10.31
N ALA A 125 -11.76 -8.41 11.03
CA ALA A 125 -10.67 -7.96 11.90
C ALA A 125 -9.52 -7.37 11.06
N ASP A 126 -9.15 -8.04 9.96
CA ASP A 126 -8.14 -7.55 9.02
C ASP A 126 -8.55 -6.22 8.38
N LEU A 127 -9.82 -6.09 7.94
CA LEU A 127 -10.31 -4.83 7.35
C LEU A 127 -10.15 -3.66 8.32
N ARG A 128 -10.59 -3.83 9.58
CA ARG A 128 -10.43 -2.78 10.62
C ARG A 128 -8.97 -2.44 10.87
N ASN A 129 -8.09 -3.44 10.89
CA ASN A 129 -6.66 -3.22 11.08
C ASN A 129 -6.04 -2.44 9.90
N LEU A 130 -6.33 -2.82 8.66
CA LEU A 130 -5.84 -2.11 7.48
C LEU A 130 -6.36 -0.67 7.40
N GLN A 131 -7.63 -0.45 7.74
CA GLN A 131 -8.20 0.90 7.81
C GLN A 131 -7.50 1.77 8.87
N ARG A 132 -7.22 1.21 10.05
CA ARG A 132 -6.45 1.89 11.09
C ARG A 132 -5.04 2.21 10.62
N LEU A 133 -4.34 1.23 10.04
CA LEU A 133 -2.98 1.45 9.51
C LEU A 133 -2.95 2.56 8.46
N ARG A 134 -3.93 2.59 7.55
CA ARG A 134 -4.05 3.66 6.55
C ARG A 134 -4.28 5.03 7.19
N ALA A 135 -5.14 5.10 8.18
CA ALA A 135 -5.44 6.34 8.90
C ALA A 135 -4.26 6.84 9.75
N ASP A 136 -3.41 5.93 10.23
CA ASP A 136 -2.24 6.24 11.05
C ASP A 136 -1.01 6.68 10.23
N LEU A 137 -1.00 6.46 8.90
CA LEU A 137 0.10 6.91 8.06
C LEU A 137 0.24 8.43 8.09
N ARG A 138 1.48 8.89 8.29
CA ARG A 138 1.86 10.31 8.29
C ARG A 138 2.95 10.53 7.26
N PHE A 139 2.90 11.67 6.59
CA PHE A 139 3.95 12.09 5.69
C PHE A 139 5.26 12.32 6.46
N ARG A 140 6.42 12.02 5.88
CA ARG A 140 7.69 12.34 6.54
C ARG A 140 7.86 13.85 6.66
N GLY A 141 7.36 14.58 5.69
CA GLY A 141 7.39 16.03 5.63
C GLY A 141 8.67 16.59 5.00
N VAL A 142 8.71 17.90 4.94
CA VAL A 142 9.80 18.70 4.35
C VAL A 142 10.90 18.90 5.39
N LYS A 143 11.81 17.93 5.48
CA LYS A 143 12.90 17.88 6.45
C LYS A 143 14.20 17.46 5.79
N GLY A 144 15.33 17.95 6.30
CA GLY A 144 16.67 17.72 5.78
C GLY A 144 17.31 16.42 6.24
N THR A 145 18.65 16.38 6.15
CA THR A 145 19.48 15.17 6.35
C THR A 145 19.46 14.61 7.79
N THR A 146 19.11 15.42 8.76
CA THR A 146 19.03 15.02 10.18
C THR A 146 17.60 15.09 10.73
N GLY A 147 16.62 15.28 9.85
CA GLY A 147 15.22 15.44 10.24
C GLY A 147 14.88 16.84 10.75
N THR A 148 15.80 17.78 10.65
CA THR A 148 15.56 19.19 10.95
C THR A 148 15.10 19.94 9.70
N GLN A 149 14.60 21.15 9.89
CA GLN A 149 14.20 22.05 8.80
C GLN A 149 15.21 23.20 8.59
N ALA A 150 16.43 23.06 9.11
CA ALA A 150 17.44 24.11 9.10
C ALA A 150 17.80 24.61 7.69
N SER A 151 17.89 23.71 6.70
CA SER A 151 18.15 24.09 5.31
C SER A 151 17.04 24.96 4.72
N PHE A 152 15.78 24.59 4.99
CA PHE A 152 14.61 25.35 4.54
C PHE A 152 14.48 26.68 5.29
N LEU A 153 14.80 26.69 6.59
CA LEU A 153 14.83 27.91 7.36
C LEU A 153 15.86 28.93 6.81
N SER A 154 17.03 28.42 6.39
CA SER A 154 18.03 29.24 5.71
C SER A 154 17.54 29.80 4.37
N LEU A 155 16.76 29.02 3.59
CA LEU A 155 16.15 29.46 2.33
C LEU A 155 15.09 30.55 2.52
N PHE A 156 14.46 30.61 3.68
CA PHE A 156 13.47 31.61 4.06
C PHE A 156 14.02 32.70 5.00
N ASP A 157 15.33 32.90 5.04
CA ASP A 157 16.00 33.95 5.85
C ASP A 157 15.59 33.94 7.33
N GLY A 158 15.37 32.75 7.90
CA GLY A 158 14.99 32.56 9.30
C GLY A 158 13.49 32.65 9.60
N ASP A 159 12.65 32.70 8.59
CA ASP A 159 11.18 32.78 8.73
C ASP A 159 10.58 31.39 9.02
N HIS A 160 10.29 31.09 10.28
CA HIS A 160 9.73 29.83 10.74
C HIS A 160 8.31 29.59 10.20
N ASP A 161 7.48 30.63 10.09
CA ASP A 161 6.09 30.50 9.64
C ASP A 161 6.03 30.03 8.17
N LYS A 162 6.97 30.48 7.34
CA LYS A 162 7.09 30.01 5.96
C LYS A 162 7.56 28.57 5.87
N VAL A 163 8.43 28.12 6.76
CA VAL A 163 8.87 26.71 6.80
C VAL A 163 7.72 25.78 7.20
N GLU A 164 6.95 26.18 8.21
CA GLU A 164 5.76 25.42 8.62
C GLU A 164 4.69 25.40 7.53
N ALA A 165 4.44 26.55 6.88
CA ALA A 165 3.52 26.64 5.76
C ALA A 165 3.96 25.77 4.56
N LEU A 166 5.26 25.70 4.25
CA LEU A 166 5.81 24.83 3.22
C LEU A 166 5.57 23.35 3.57
N ASP A 167 5.87 22.93 4.80
CA ASP A 167 5.67 21.55 5.24
C ASP A 167 4.20 21.15 5.16
N ALA A 168 3.29 22.01 5.62
CA ALA A 168 1.87 21.79 5.55
C ALA A 168 1.34 21.73 4.10
N ALA A 169 1.78 22.65 3.24
CA ALA A 169 1.37 22.72 1.84
C ALA A 169 1.81 21.46 1.06
N VAL A 170 3.06 21.04 1.20
CA VAL A 170 3.57 19.83 0.54
C VAL A 170 2.87 18.57 1.08
N THR A 171 2.69 18.47 2.39
CA THR A 171 1.98 17.36 3.05
C THR A 171 0.56 17.21 2.51
N GLY A 172 -0.19 18.32 2.44
CA GLY A 172 -1.55 18.34 1.89
C GLY A 172 -1.60 18.02 0.41
N ALA A 173 -0.68 18.56 -0.39
CA ALA A 173 -0.58 18.29 -1.82
C ALA A 173 -0.31 16.80 -2.12
N MET A 174 0.40 16.11 -1.23
CA MET A 174 0.69 14.66 -1.32
C MET A 174 -0.43 13.78 -0.72
N GLY A 175 -1.56 14.34 -0.30
CA GLY A 175 -2.74 13.61 0.16
C GLY A 175 -2.67 13.11 1.61
N PHE A 176 -1.82 13.72 2.44
CA PHE A 176 -1.73 13.39 3.86
C PHE A 176 -2.32 14.50 4.74
N GLU A 177 -2.94 14.10 5.83
CA GLU A 177 -3.53 15.02 6.81
C GLU A 177 -2.45 15.75 7.61
N SER A 178 -1.33 15.08 7.92
CA SER A 178 -0.25 15.62 8.70
C SER A 178 1.09 14.95 8.42
N ALA A 179 2.18 15.67 8.70
CA ALA A 179 3.52 15.15 8.68
C ALA A 179 3.94 14.64 10.06
N LEU A 180 4.98 13.80 10.10
CA LEU A 180 5.65 13.40 11.33
C LEU A 180 6.27 14.64 12.01
N ILE A 181 5.95 14.85 13.28
CA ILE A 181 6.52 15.95 14.07
C ILE A 181 8.03 15.78 14.22
N ILE A 182 8.48 14.55 14.48
CA ILE A 182 9.89 14.21 14.69
C ILE A 182 10.23 13.00 13.81
N CYS A 183 11.32 13.13 13.06
CA CYS A 183 11.96 12.02 12.38
C CYS A 183 13.49 12.28 12.30
N GLY A 184 14.26 11.28 11.90
CA GLY A 184 15.63 11.46 11.47
C GLY A 184 15.72 11.81 9.98
N GLN A 185 16.78 11.41 9.32
CA GLN A 185 16.87 11.46 7.86
C GLN A 185 15.76 10.61 7.22
N THR A 186 15.46 9.47 7.81
CA THR A 186 14.36 8.57 7.45
C THR A 186 13.25 8.62 8.49
N TYR A 187 12.04 8.19 8.11
CA TYR A 187 11.02 7.86 9.10
C TYR A 187 11.33 6.53 9.81
N SER A 188 10.65 6.25 10.91
CA SER A 188 10.84 4.99 11.64
C SER A 188 10.37 3.79 10.81
N ARG A 189 11.23 2.82 10.56
CA ARG A 189 10.89 1.56 9.87
C ARG A 189 9.88 0.68 10.65
N LYS A 190 9.47 1.13 11.84
CA LYS A 190 8.28 0.56 12.53
C LYS A 190 7.01 0.76 11.72
N THR A 191 6.90 1.84 10.94
CA THR A 191 5.77 2.07 10.05
C THR A 191 5.68 0.98 8.97
N ASP A 192 6.81 0.65 8.33
CA ASP A 192 6.88 -0.44 7.33
C ASP A 192 6.52 -1.77 7.95
N PHE A 193 7.06 -2.05 9.15
CA PHE A 193 6.77 -3.28 9.89
C PHE A 193 5.28 -3.40 10.22
N ASP A 194 4.64 -2.33 10.66
CA ASP A 194 3.23 -2.35 11.03
C ASP A 194 2.33 -2.61 9.80
N VAL A 195 2.63 -1.97 8.66
CA VAL A 195 1.93 -2.24 7.39
C VAL A 195 2.15 -3.68 6.93
N LEU A 196 3.41 -4.13 6.92
CA LEU A 196 3.75 -5.51 6.52
C LEU A 196 3.06 -6.54 7.42
N ASN A 197 3.02 -6.29 8.73
CA ASN A 197 2.33 -7.15 9.68
C ASN A 197 0.82 -7.21 9.42
N GLY A 198 0.20 -6.07 9.07
CA GLY A 198 -1.21 -6.03 8.65
C GLY A 198 -1.49 -6.85 7.39
N LEU A 199 -0.60 -6.75 6.39
CA LEU A 199 -0.67 -7.56 5.17
C LEU A 199 -0.46 -9.05 5.45
N ALA A 200 0.48 -9.40 6.35
CA ALA A 200 0.71 -10.77 6.76
C ALA A 200 -0.49 -11.37 7.50
N SER A 201 -1.18 -10.59 8.34
CA SER A 201 -2.43 -10.99 9.00
C SER A 201 -3.51 -11.34 7.99
N LEU A 202 -3.77 -10.46 7.02
CA LEU A 202 -4.72 -10.72 5.93
C LEU A 202 -4.31 -11.97 5.12
N GLY A 203 -3.01 -12.13 4.84
CA GLY A 203 -2.47 -13.30 4.17
C GLY A 203 -2.74 -14.60 4.92
N ALA A 204 -2.61 -14.58 6.26
CA ALA A 204 -2.92 -15.73 7.12
C ALA A 204 -4.41 -16.09 7.09
N SER A 205 -5.30 -15.09 7.16
CA SER A 205 -6.76 -15.29 7.04
C SER A 205 -7.14 -15.89 5.68
N ALA A 206 -6.60 -15.35 4.60
CA ALA A 206 -6.81 -15.86 3.25
C ALA A 206 -6.27 -17.29 3.08
N HIS A 207 -5.07 -17.59 3.61
CA HIS A 207 -4.49 -18.91 3.59
C HIS A 207 -5.36 -19.94 4.32
N LYS A 208 -5.82 -19.58 5.53
CA LYS A 208 -6.72 -20.45 6.31
C LYS A 208 -8.02 -20.72 5.54
N MET A 209 -8.68 -19.69 5.04
CA MET A 209 -9.92 -19.83 4.26
C MET A 209 -9.72 -20.71 3.02
N ALA A 210 -8.67 -20.49 2.24
CA ALA A 210 -8.37 -21.29 1.06
C ALA A 210 -8.05 -22.75 1.41
N THR A 211 -7.38 -22.98 2.53
CA THR A 211 -7.12 -24.34 3.03
C THR A 211 -8.40 -25.04 3.44
N ASP A 212 -9.29 -24.38 4.17
CA ASP A 212 -10.61 -24.92 4.54
C ASP A 212 -11.42 -25.26 3.29
N ILE A 213 -11.50 -24.39 2.29
CA ILE A 213 -12.21 -24.63 1.02
C ILE A 213 -11.64 -25.86 0.32
N ARG A 214 -10.32 -25.98 0.23
CA ARG A 214 -9.67 -27.14 -0.39
C ARG A 214 -9.99 -28.46 0.32
N LEU A 215 -9.99 -28.47 1.66
CA LEU A 215 -10.33 -29.63 2.45
C LEU A 215 -11.83 -29.99 2.30
N LEU A 216 -12.70 -28.99 2.29
CA LEU A 216 -14.15 -29.18 2.06
C LEU A 216 -14.46 -29.66 0.65
N ALA A 217 -13.71 -29.22 -0.37
CA ALA A 217 -13.83 -29.72 -1.74
C ALA A 217 -13.44 -31.21 -1.83
N ASN A 218 -12.40 -31.64 -1.09
CA ASN A 218 -12.05 -33.06 -0.99
C ASN A 218 -13.19 -33.91 -0.38
N LEU A 219 -13.90 -33.35 0.60
CA LEU A 219 -15.04 -33.99 1.26
C LEU A 219 -16.37 -33.90 0.45
N LYS A 220 -16.35 -33.20 -0.68
CA LYS A 220 -17.55 -32.91 -1.50
C LYS A 220 -18.60 -32.04 -0.78
N GLU A 221 -18.17 -31.27 0.21
CA GLU A 221 -18.99 -30.30 0.95
C GLU A 221 -19.12 -28.95 0.23
N LEU A 222 -18.12 -28.61 -0.59
CA LEU A 222 -18.08 -27.43 -1.45
C LEU A 222 -17.51 -27.82 -2.82
N GLU A 223 -17.96 -27.13 -3.85
CA GLU A 223 -17.37 -27.20 -5.18
C GLU A 223 -17.20 -25.78 -5.74
N GLU A 224 -16.15 -25.56 -6.51
CA GLU A 224 -15.99 -24.32 -7.27
C GLU A 224 -16.94 -24.30 -8.47
N PRO A 225 -17.40 -23.13 -8.92
CA PRO A 225 -18.13 -23.02 -10.17
C PRO A 225 -17.28 -23.55 -11.32
N PHE A 226 -17.84 -24.49 -12.09
CA PHE A 226 -17.14 -25.13 -13.19
C PHE A 226 -17.73 -24.68 -14.52
N GLY A 227 -16.92 -24.08 -15.39
CA GLY A 227 -17.35 -23.62 -16.71
C GLY A 227 -17.70 -24.76 -17.64
N LYS A 228 -18.68 -24.56 -18.53
CA LYS A 228 -19.17 -25.60 -19.48
C LYS A 228 -18.06 -26.18 -20.35
N SER A 229 -17.06 -25.41 -20.72
CA SER A 229 -15.90 -25.82 -21.52
C SER A 229 -14.62 -26.00 -20.70
N GLN A 230 -14.69 -25.86 -19.37
CA GLN A 230 -13.54 -25.99 -18.49
C GLN A 230 -13.15 -27.45 -18.34
N ILE A 231 -11.84 -27.73 -18.45
CA ILE A 231 -11.26 -29.06 -18.23
C ILE A 231 -10.53 -29.02 -16.89
N GLY A 232 -10.97 -29.83 -15.93
CA GLY A 232 -10.37 -29.91 -14.60
C GLY A 232 -9.03 -30.64 -14.56
N SER A 233 -8.85 -31.64 -15.45
CA SER A 233 -7.61 -32.40 -15.59
C SER A 233 -7.54 -33.00 -16.98
N SER A 234 -6.38 -32.96 -17.63
CA SER A 234 -6.19 -33.55 -18.97
C SER A 234 -6.38 -35.06 -19.01
N ALA A 235 -6.04 -35.75 -17.91
CA ALA A 235 -6.16 -37.21 -17.82
C ALA A 235 -7.42 -37.68 -17.09
N MET A 236 -8.01 -36.85 -16.23
CA MET A 236 -9.14 -37.20 -15.37
C MET A 236 -10.16 -36.05 -15.38
N ALA A 237 -10.92 -35.95 -16.48
CA ALA A 237 -11.84 -34.82 -16.72
C ALA A 237 -12.93 -34.65 -15.63
N TYR A 238 -13.22 -35.70 -14.86
CA TYR A 238 -14.18 -35.70 -13.73
C TYR A 238 -13.64 -34.95 -12.46
N LYS A 239 -12.35 -34.64 -12.39
CA LYS A 239 -11.80 -33.87 -11.25
C LYS A 239 -12.25 -32.41 -11.33
N ARG A 240 -13.03 -32.02 -10.36
CA ARG A 240 -13.56 -30.68 -10.16
C ARG A 240 -13.14 -30.15 -8.81
#